data_7c037411605bf32092b9dab8bc024224
#
_entry.id   7c037411605bf32092b9dab8bc024224
#
_cell.length_a   1.000
_cell.length_b   1.000
_cell.length_c   1.000
_cell.angle_alpha   90.00
_cell.angle_beta   90.00
_cell.angle_gamma   90.00
#
_symmetry.space_group_name_H-M   'P 1'
#
loop_
_entity.id
_entity.type
_entity.pdbx_description
1 polymer ?
#
loop_
_entity_poly.entity_id
_entity_poly.type
_entity_poly.pdbx_seq_one_letter_code
_entity_poly.pdbx_strand_id
1 'polypeptide(L)'
;MPKAREAIGELIADLLFDVELPGAELVLSLPPAAASWRVLDGLSCDVEAMPDLRRELPGSMDLPFSLDQSYLMTSAIGDSVAVCGTSRALIQAWVDVVEIADLPLRRISWSLTDALNGLRQITQDWSGDLAWLLLHDGRARLILMRDRIPEIDRTFSSNDVDVCIAETRALICSWQQKLNAPRPLGWWFTLEDPTSRDWLQLVDAEAGEQSLNQPLAWSPDPWTESAGADVLSPLAHLVLGQLHEEECW
;
A
#
# COMPACT_ATOMS: atom_id res chain seq x y z
N MET A 1 26.04 7.42 -7.04
CA MET A 1 24.61 7.75 -6.88
C MET A 1 24.25 9.20 -6.52
N PRO A 2 25.16 10.11 -6.09
CA PRO A 2 24.82 11.52 -5.86
C PRO A 2 24.19 12.21 -7.08
N LYS A 3 24.79 12.00 -8.27
CA LYS A 3 24.31 12.59 -9.53
C LYS A 3 22.85 12.24 -9.91
N ALA A 4 22.35 11.08 -9.51
CA ALA A 4 20.96 10.71 -9.79
C ALA A 4 19.98 11.48 -8.90
N ARG A 5 20.35 11.75 -7.64
CA ARG A 5 19.52 12.56 -6.73
C ARG A 5 19.43 14.01 -7.20
N GLU A 6 20.57 14.57 -7.60
CA GLU A 6 20.65 15.92 -8.15
C GLU A 6 19.75 16.05 -9.40
N ALA A 7 19.88 15.14 -10.36
CA ALA A 7 19.05 15.16 -11.58
C ALA A 7 17.54 15.00 -11.30
N ILE A 8 17.16 14.17 -10.32
CA ILE A 8 15.74 13.99 -9.95
C ILE A 8 15.22 15.25 -9.24
N GLY A 9 16.01 15.83 -8.32
CA GLY A 9 15.64 17.06 -7.63
C GLY A 9 15.44 18.22 -8.58
N GLU A 10 16.36 18.42 -9.53
CA GLU A 10 16.25 19.43 -10.59
C GLU A 10 15.01 19.21 -11.46
N LEU A 11 14.74 17.95 -11.86
CA LEU A 11 13.56 17.62 -12.66
C LEU A 11 12.25 17.96 -11.92
N ILE A 12 12.19 17.65 -10.61
CA ILE A 12 11.01 17.98 -9.80
C ILE A 12 10.83 19.50 -9.69
N ALA A 13 11.92 20.23 -9.46
CA ALA A 13 11.89 21.69 -9.41
C ALA A 13 11.38 22.30 -10.72
N ASP A 14 11.88 21.82 -11.87
CA ASP A 14 11.46 22.28 -13.20
C ASP A 14 9.97 22.01 -13.45
N LEU A 15 9.50 20.77 -13.12
CA LEU A 15 8.09 20.42 -13.28
C LEU A 15 7.15 21.30 -12.45
N LEU A 16 7.54 21.63 -11.22
CA LEU A 16 6.69 22.46 -10.35
C LEU A 16 6.75 23.94 -10.70
N PHE A 17 7.87 24.39 -11.22
CA PHE A 17 7.99 25.74 -11.78
C PHE A 17 7.03 25.95 -12.96
N ASP A 18 6.92 24.95 -13.83
CA ASP A 18 6.03 24.99 -15.00
C ASP A 18 4.53 24.98 -14.60
N VAL A 19 4.19 24.43 -13.45
CA VAL A 19 2.79 24.32 -12.96
C VAL A 19 2.37 25.55 -12.15
N GLU A 20 3.28 26.47 -11.82
CA GLU A 20 3.01 27.71 -11.07
C GLU A 20 2.21 27.46 -9.76
N LEU A 21 2.65 26.51 -8.92
CA LEU A 21 2.03 26.20 -7.62
C LEU A 21 2.78 26.90 -6.46
N PRO A 22 2.58 28.19 -6.21
CA PRO A 22 3.27 28.88 -5.13
C PRO A 22 2.75 28.37 -3.78
N GLY A 23 3.68 28.00 -2.90
CA GLY A 23 3.36 27.52 -1.56
C GLY A 23 2.88 26.06 -1.48
N ALA A 24 3.05 25.29 -2.56
CA ALA A 24 2.76 23.87 -2.54
C ALA A 24 3.68 23.14 -1.54
N GLU A 25 3.09 22.27 -0.74
CA GLU A 25 3.81 21.34 0.12
C GLU A 25 3.87 19.96 -0.55
N LEU A 26 5.03 19.30 -0.44
CA LEU A 26 5.23 17.99 -1.05
C LEU A 26 4.84 16.87 -0.08
N VAL A 27 3.99 15.98 -0.53
CA VAL A 27 3.75 14.67 0.08
C VAL A 27 4.37 13.61 -0.80
N LEU A 28 5.31 12.85 -0.25
CA LEU A 28 6.01 11.78 -0.96
C LEU A 28 5.47 10.44 -0.54
N SER A 29 4.92 9.66 -1.49
CA SER A 29 4.46 8.30 -1.25
C SER A 29 5.45 7.29 -1.84
N LEU A 30 6.11 6.53 -0.98
CA LEU A 30 7.12 5.55 -1.37
C LEU A 30 6.47 4.33 -2.04
N PRO A 31 7.12 3.73 -3.05
CA PRO A 31 6.55 2.58 -3.77
C PRO A 31 6.37 1.35 -2.87
N PRO A 32 5.54 0.37 -3.28
CA PRO A 32 5.21 -0.82 -2.48
C PRO A 32 6.43 -1.62 -1.98
N ALA A 33 7.51 -1.65 -2.77
CA ALA A 33 8.74 -2.36 -2.43
C ALA A 33 9.65 -1.63 -1.42
N ALA A 34 9.35 -0.36 -1.09
CA ALA A 34 10.21 0.47 -0.24
C ALA A 34 10.10 0.16 1.25
N ALA A 35 9.04 -0.49 1.67
CA ALA A 35 8.78 -0.81 3.07
C ALA A 35 8.22 -2.23 3.24
N SER A 36 8.30 -2.71 4.46
CA SER A 36 7.65 -3.94 4.90
C SER A 36 6.80 -3.65 6.11
N TRP A 37 5.70 -4.36 6.27
CA TRP A 37 4.83 -4.21 7.42
C TRP A 37 4.37 -5.56 7.97
N ARG A 38 3.97 -5.55 9.26
CA ARG A 38 3.35 -6.67 9.94
C ARG A 38 2.31 -6.14 10.90
N VAL A 39 1.29 -6.93 11.13
CA VAL A 39 0.34 -6.74 12.23
C VAL A 39 0.73 -7.72 13.33
N LEU A 40 0.92 -7.21 14.53
CA LEU A 40 1.36 -7.96 15.71
C LEU A 40 0.26 -7.89 16.75
N ASP A 41 -0.19 -9.08 17.20
CA ASP A 41 -1.21 -9.18 18.22
C ASP A 41 -0.61 -9.04 19.63
N GLY A 42 -1.38 -8.47 20.55
CA GLY A 42 -1.05 -8.41 21.95
C GLY A 42 0.05 -7.44 22.35
N LEU A 43 0.46 -6.54 21.44
CA LEU A 43 1.43 -5.48 21.73
C LEU A 43 0.73 -4.14 21.95
N SER A 44 1.28 -3.31 22.85
CA SER A 44 0.80 -1.94 23.08
C SER A 44 1.42 -0.97 22.07
N CYS A 45 0.62 -0.01 21.61
CA CYS A 45 1.06 1.09 20.75
C CYS A 45 1.75 2.23 21.49
N ASP A 46 1.92 2.14 22.79
CA ASP A 46 2.53 3.20 23.59
C ASP A 46 3.96 3.46 23.14
N VAL A 47 4.31 4.73 23.00
CA VAL A 47 5.66 5.16 22.60
C VAL A 47 6.73 4.60 23.53
N GLU A 48 6.36 4.35 24.79
CA GLU A 48 7.23 3.73 25.82
C GLU A 48 7.52 2.25 25.51
N ALA A 49 6.64 1.56 24.77
CA ALA A 49 6.84 0.17 24.35
C ALA A 49 7.76 0.01 23.11
N MET A 50 8.17 1.09 22.45
CA MET A 50 9.03 1.05 21.24
C MET A 50 10.36 0.29 21.43
N PRO A 51 11.08 0.37 22.58
CA PRO A 51 12.28 -0.41 22.79
C PRO A 51 12.00 -1.92 22.82
N ASP A 52 10.87 -2.34 23.37
CA ASP A 52 10.46 -3.75 23.45
C ASP A 52 10.02 -4.26 22.08
N LEU A 53 9.25 -3.47 21.33
CA LEU A 53 8.93 -3.75 19.93
C LEU A 53 10.20 -4.02 19.10
N ARG A 54 11.24 -3.21 19.23
CA ARG A 54 12.51 -3.43 18.52
C ARG A 54 13.21 -4.73 18.88
N ARG A 55 12.98 -5.28 20.08
CA ARG A 55 13.54 -6.57 20.50
C ARG A 55 12.75 -7.75 19.97
N GLU A 56 11.43 -7.60 19.83
CA GLU A 56 10.53 -8.68 19.41
C GLU A 56 10.42 -8.80 17.88
N LEU A 57 10.65 -7.69 17.16
CA LEU A 57 10.55 -7.63 15.71
C LEU A 57 11.54 -8.52 14.91
N PRO A 58 12.81 -8.80 15.35
CA PRO A 58 13.78 -9.51 14.50
C PRO A 58 13.33 -10.87 14.01
N GLY A 59 12.40 -11.54 14.71
CA GLY A 59 11.86 -12.83 14.31
C GLY A 59 10.56 -12.76 13.51
N SER A 60 9.90 -11.60 13.47
CA SER A 60 8.56 -11.43 12.93
C SER A 60 8.50 -10.60 11.65
N MET A 61 9.53 -9.81 11.34
CA MET A 61 9.63 -9.02 10.12
C MET A 61 10.81 -9.46 9.27
N ASP A 62 10.50 -9.81 8.01
CA ASP A 62 11.53 -10.03 6.99
C ASP A 62 11.89 -8.69 6.36
N LEU A 63 12.82 -7.98 6.99
CA LEU A 63 13.34 -6.71 6.49
C LEU A 63 14.65 -6.95 5.73
N PRO A 64 14.81 -6.39 4.53
CA PRO A 64 16.05 -6.51 3.74
C PRO A 64 17.22 -5.70 4.31
N PHE A 65 17.07 -5.15 5.51
CA PHE A 65 18.04 -4.30 6.21
C PHE A 65 17.94 -4.50 7.72
N SER A 66 19.00 -4.16 8.45
CA SER A 66 19.01 -4.28 9.91
C SER A 66 18.07 -3.26 10.56
N LEU A 67 17.49 -3.62 11.72
CA LEU A 67 16.61 -2.72 12.47
C LEU A 67 17.28 -1.40 12.87
N ASP A 68 18.59 -1.40 13.09
CA ASP A 68 19.35 -0.19 13.41
C ASP A 68 19.43 0.80 12.23
N GLN A 69 19.29 0.27 11.01
CA GLN A 69 19.29 1.05 9.76
C GLN A 69 17.88 1.34 9.27
N SER A 70 16.85 1.08 10.08
CA SER A 70 15.45 1.27 9.69
C SER A 70 14.78 2.38 10.50
N TYR A 71 13.84 3.05 9.85
CA TYR A 71 12.76 3.75 10.51
C TYR A 71 11.61 2.77 10.72
N LEU A 72 11.04 2.78 11.92
CA LEU A 72 9.86 2.02 12.26
C LEU A 72 8.74 3.00 12.60
N MET A 73 7.58 2.76 12.01
CA MET A 73 6.33 3.44 12.34
C MET A 73 5.37 2.40 12.90
N THR A 74 4.62 2.79 13.92
CA THR A 74 3.60 1.95 14.54
C THR A 74 2.26 2.64 14.53
N SER A 75 1.20 1.86 14.36
CA SER A 75 -0.18 2.35 14.40
C SER A 75 -1.05 1.32 15.11
N ALA A 76 -1.94 1.78 15.99
CA ALA A 76 -2.96 0.93 16.57
C ALA A 76 -3.98 0.50 15.52
N ILE A 77 -4.31 -0.79 15.48
CA ILE A 77 -5.35 -1.35 14.63
C ILE A 77 -6.19 -2.29 15.49
N GLY A 78 -7.31 -1.78 16.05
CA GLY A 78 -8.08 -2.55 17.03
C GLY A 78 -7.21 -2.91 18.23
N ASP A 79 -7.15 -4.20 18.58
CA ASP A 79 -6.32 -4.76 19.68
C ASP A 79 -4.92 -5.17 19.21
N SER A 80 -4.52 -4.81 18.00
CA SER A 80 -3.25 -5.17 17.38
C SER A 80 -2.43 -3.92 17.05
N VAL A 81 -1.14 -4.11 16.77
CA VAL A 81 -0.22 -3.06 16.34
C VAL A 81 0.27 -3.35 14.93
N ALA A 82 0.02 -2.42 14.01
CA ALA A 82 0.70 -2.43 12.73
C ALA A 82 2.07 -1.79 12.86
N VAL A 83 3.10 -2.50 12.39
CA VAL A 83 4.48 -2.01 12.35
C VAL A 83 4.91 -1.95 10.90
N CYS A 84 5.32 -0.77 10.45
CA CYS A 84 5.90 -0.54 9.13
C CYS A 84 7.37 -0.18 9.29
N GLY A 85 8.24 -0.85 8.53
CA GLY A 85 9.68 -0.60 8.52
C GLY A 85 10.21 -0.24 7.13
N THR A 86 11.07 0.79 7.08
CA THR A 86 11.75 1.21 5.85
C THR A 86 13.20 1.59 6.12
N SER A 87 14.05 1.56 5.08
CA SER A 87 15.46 1.93 5.20
C SER A 87 15.67 3.41 5.48
N ARG A 88 16.48 3.74 6.49
CA ARG A 88 16.89 5.13 6.76
C ARG A 88 17.62 5.75 5.57
N ALA A 89 18.46 4.97 4.90
CA ALA A 89 19.21 5.44 3.74
C ALA A 89 18.28 5.80 2.56
N LEU A 90 17.17 5.07 2.40
CA LEU A 90 16.16 5.39 1.40
C LEU A 90 15.43 6.69 1.72
N ILE A 91 14.95 6.84 2.96
CA ILE A 91 14.28 8.07 3.40
C ILE A 91 15.23 9.29 3.24
N GLN A 92 16.47 9.17 3.70
CA GLN A 92 17.44 10.27 3.57
C GLN A 92 17.70 10.60 2.10
N ALA A 93 17.75 9.60 1.22
CA ALA A 93 17.93 9.83 -0.20
C ALA A 93 16.80 10.67 -0.83
N TRP A 94 15.57 10.46 -0.39
CA TRP A 94 14.43 11.24 -0.86
C TRP A 94 14.36 12.63 -0.21
N VAL A 95 14.72 12.74 1.06
CA VAL A 95 14.90 14.08 1.71
C VAL A 95 15.91 14.91 0.95
N ASP A 96 17.09 14.34 0.62
CA ASP A 96 18.11 15.03 -0.16
C ASP A 96 17.58 15.51 -1.53
N VAL A 97 16.76 14.68 -2.21
CA VAL A 97 16.12 15.04 -3.50
C VAL A 97 15.16 16.21 -3.35
N VAL A 98 14.35 16.21 -2.30
CA VAL A 98 13.37 17.29 -2.04
C VAL A 98 14.06 18.58 -1.63
N GLU A 99 15.16 18.51 -0.85
CA GLU A 99 15.99 19.65 -0.51
C GLU A 99 16.62 20.28 -1.76
N ILE A 100 17.10 19.48 -2.73
CA ILE A 100 17.62 19.97 -4.01
C ILE A 100 16.53 20.69 -4.81
N ALA A 101 15.29 20.20 -4.76
CA ALA A 101 14.16 20.82 -5.42
C ALA A 101 13.65 22.10 -4.73
N ASP A 102 14.21 22.46 -3.56
CA ASP A 102 13.79 23.60 -2.73
C ASP A 102 12.30 23.61 -2.38
N LEU A 103 11.77 22.43 -2.03
CA LEU A 103 10.37 22.24 -1.72
C LEU A 103 10.15 21.93 -0.24
N PRO A 104 9.09 22.48 0.38
CA PRO A 104 8.72 22.11 1.74
C PRO A 104 8.14 20.68 1.74
N LEU A 105 8.86 19.76 2.38
CA LEU A 105 8.41 18.37 2.54
C LEU A 105 7.48 18.29 3.77
N ARG A 106 6.21 18.04 3.53
CA ARG A 106 5.21 17.87 4.59
C ARG A 106 5.28 16.48 5.20
N ARG A 107 5.33 15.44 4.34
CA ARG A 107 5.25 14.05 4.77
C ARG A 107 5.93 13.11 3.78
N ILE A 108 6.52 12.04 4.32
CA ILE A 108 6.86 10.83 3.56
C ILE A 108 5.99 9.71 4.09
N SER A 109 5.26 9.06 3.21
CA SER A 109 4.39 7.93 3.51
C SER A 109 4.74 6.71 2.67
N TRP A 110 4.01 5.63 2.84
CA TRP A 110 4.15 4.43 2.04
C TRP A 110 2.86 4.20 1.24
N SER A 111 2.99 4.02 -0.08
CA SER A 111 1.85 3.92 -0.99
C SER A 111 0.83 2.83 -0.62
N LEU A 112 1.28 1.71 -0.03
CA LEU A 112 0.35 0.69 0.41
C LEU A 112 -0.46 1.08 1.65
N THR A 113 0.12 1.84 2.59
CA THR A 113 -0.66 2.34 3.74
C THR A 113 -1.64 3.42 3.32
N ASP A 114 -1.21 4.31 2.42
CA ASP A 114 -2.06 5.35 1.88
C ASP A 114 -3.21 4.74 1.06
N ALA A 115 -2.88 3.80 0.16
CA ALA A 115 -3.88 3.09 -0.64
C ALA A 115 -4.83 2.24 0.22
N LEU A 116 -4.34 1.63 1.31
CA LEU A 116 -5.19 0.90 2.25
C LEU A 116 -6.21 1.81 2.92
N ASN A 117 -5.81 3.02 3.30
CA ASN A 117 -6.73 3.99 3.87
C ASN A 117 -7.78 4.43 2.84
N GLY A 118 -7.38 4.74 1.60
CA GLY A 118 -8.32 5.00 0.51
C GLY A 118 -9.28 3.83 0.24
N LEU A 119 -8.74 2.61 0.22
CA LEU A 119 -9.56 1.41 0.04
C LEU A 119 -10.59 1.23 1.16
N ARG A 120 -10.21 1.50 2.41
CA ARG A 120 -11.12 1.42 3.56
C ARG A 120 -12.29 2.39 3.45
N GLN A 121 -12.08 3.57 2.88
CA GLN A 121 -13.13 4.54 2.63
C GLN A 121 -14.07 4.06 1.54
N ILE A 122 -13.52 3.66 0.39
CA ILE A 122 -14.30 3.20 -0.76
C ILE A 122 -15.15 1.98 -0.38
N THR A 123 -14.62 1.10 0.47
CA THR A 123 -15.30 -0.12 0.90
C THR A 123 -16.01 0.01 2.25
N GLN A 124 -16.31 1.24 2.70
CA GLN A 124 -16.91 1.46 4.03
C GLN A 124 -18.25 0.73 4.25
N ASP A 125 -19.04 0.54 3.21
CA ASP A 125 -20.33 -0.14 3.26
C ASP A 125 -20.21 -1.67 3.19
N TRP A 126 -19.01 -2.19 2.92
CA TRP A 126 -18.77 -3.62 2.89
C TRP A 126 -18.54 -4.19 4.30
N SER A 127 -19.36 -5.16 4.70
CA SER A 127 -19.36 -5.75 6.05
C SER A 127 -18.62 -7.10 6.14
N GLY A 128 -18.14 -7.64 5.00
CA GLY A 128 -17.41 -8.90 4.93
C GLY A 128 -15.92 -8.77 5.13
N ASP A 129 -15.24 -9.90 4.94
CA ASP A 129 -13.78 -9.94 4.79
C ASP A 129 -13.40 -9.39 3.40
N LEU A 130 -12.17 -8.92 3.22
CA LEU A 130 -11.71 -8.33 1.98
C LEU A 130 -10.39 -8.97 1.53
N ALA A 131 -10.34 -9.38 0.27
CA ALA A 131 -9.13 -9.77 -0.43
C ALA A 131 -8.75 -8.65 -1.40
N TRP A 132 -7.59 -8.03 -1.18
CA TRP A 132 -7.03 -7.03 -2.08
C TRP A 132 -5.88 -7.64 -2.86
N LEU A 133 -6.06 -7.80 -4.16
CA LEU A 133 -5.02 -8.25 -5.09
C LEU A 133 -4.40 -7.05 -5.81
N LEU A 134 -3.11 -6.84 -5.58
CA LEU A 134 -2.30 -5.80 -6.22
C LEU A 134 -1.33 -6.46 -7.20
N LEU A 135 -1.37 -6.04 -8.47
CA LEU A 135 -0.36 -6.36 -9.49
C LEU A 135 0.42 -5.09 -9.80
N HIS A 136 1.70 -5.08 -9.43
CA HIS A 136 2.61 -3.95 -9.61
C HIS A 136 4.02 -4.45 -9.92
N ASP A 137 4.68 -3.86 -10.91
CA ASP A 137 6.02 -4.24 -11.37
C ASP A 137 6.17 -5.75 -11.68
N GLY A 138 5.15 -6.35 -12.31
CA GLY A 138 5.15 -7.77 -12.65
C GLY A 138 5.09 -8.71 -11.44
N ARG A 139 4.76 -8.19 -10.25
CA ARG A 139 4.61 -8.96 -9.02
C ARG A 139 3.18 -8.92 -8.52
N ALA A 140 2.70 -10.06 -8.08
CA ALA A 140 1.41 -10.15 -7.41
C ALA A 140 1.59 -10.07 -5.89
N ARG A 141 0.73 -9.31 -5.24
CA ARG A 141 0.65 -9.17 -3.79
C ARG A 141 -0.80 -9.31 -3.35
N LEU A 142 -1.05 -10.18 -2.40
CA LEU A 142 -2.37 -10.41 -1.83
C LEU A 142 -2.38 -9.91 -0.38
N ILE A 143 -3.35 -9.05 -0.06
CA ILE A 143 -3.60 -8.59 1.29
C ILE A 143 -5.00 -9.06 1.70
N LEU A 144 -5.08 -9.87 2.76
CA LEU A 144 -6.33 -10.34 3.31
C LEU A 144 -6.65 -9.53 4.57
N MET A 145 -7.86 -8.97 4.60
CA MET A 145 -8.32 -8.07 5.65
C MET A 145 -9.59 -8.60 6.31
N ARG A 146 -9.61 -8.56 7.63
CA ARG A 146 -10.77 -8.83 8.46
C ARG A 146 -11.12 -7.58 9.25
N ASP A 147 -12.38 -7.19 9.24
CA ASP A 147 -12.82 -5.95 9.87
C ASP A 147 -11.96 -4.73 9.46
N ARG A 148 -11.51 -4.73 8.20
CA ARG A 148 -10.59 -3.73 7.60
C ARG A 148 -9.17 -3.73 8.19
N ILE A 149 -8.82 -4.76 8.96
CA ILE A 149 -7.50 -4.96 9.53
C ILE A 149 -6.76 -5.96 8.63
N PRO A 150 -5.60 -5.61 8.07
CA PRO A 150 -4.79 -6.56 7.32
C PRO A 150 -4.21 -7.62 8.26
N GLU A 151 -4.58 -8.87 8.06
CA GLU A 151 -4.05 -10.01 8.81
C GLU A 151 -2.97 -10.76 8.03
N ILE A 152 -3.08 -10.76 6.70
CA ILE A 152 -2.12 -11.42 5.83
C ILE A 152 -1.68 -10.46 4.73
N ASP A 153 -0.38 -10.41 4.49
CA ASP A 153 0.26 -9.71 3.39
C ASP A 153 1.28 -10.65 2.75
N ARG A 154 0.99 -11.07 1.53
CA ARG A 154 1.78 -12.05 0.81
C ARG A 154 2.16 -11.54 -0.57
N THR A 155 3.47 -11.37 -0.81
CA THR A 155 4.01 -11.18 -2.16
C THR A 155 4.38 -12.55 -2.75
N PHE A 156 3.89 -12.83 -3.94
CA PHE A 156 4.22 -14.06 -4.66
C PHE A 156 5.56 -13.91 -5.36
N SER A 157 6.39 -14.93 -5.23
CA SER A 157 7.72 -14.97 -5.85
C SER A 157 7.73 -15.67 -7.21
N SER A 158 6.68 -16.42 -7.53
CA SER A 158 6.53 -17.10 -8.81
C SER A 158 6.03 -16.13 -9.88
N ASN A 159 6.58 -16.26 -11.09
CA ASN A 159 6.04 -15.59 -12.27
C ASN A 159 4.99 -16.47 -12.99
N ASP A 160 4.76 -17.69 -12.50
CA ASP A 160 3.72 -18.58 -12.99
C ASP A 160 2.39 -18.23 -12.33
N VAL A 161 1.46 -17.74 -13.13
CA VAL A 161 0.15 -17.27 -12.68
C VAL A 161 -0.66 -18.42 -12.07
N ASP A 162 -0.62 -19.62 -12.64
CA ASP A 162 -1.37 -20.77 -12.14
C ASP A 162 -0.89 -21.19 -10.75
N VAL A 163 0.43 -21.13 -10.51
CA VAL A 163 1.02 -21.38 -9.19
C VAL A 163 0.55 -20.31 -8.19
N CYS A 164 0.59 -19.06 -8.56
CA CYS A 164 0.11 -17.96 -7.69
C CYS A 164 -1.38 -18.08 -7.37
N ILE A 165 -2.20 -18.49 -8.34
CA ILE A 165 -3.63 -18.75 -8.16
C ILE A 165 -3.86 -19.90 -7.16
N ALA A 166 -3.14 -21.00 -7.31
CA ALA A 166 -3.25 -22.13 -6.40
C ALA A 166 -2.83 -21.75 -4.96
N GLU A 167 -1.73 -20.99 -4.81
CA GLU A 167 -1.29 -20.47 -3.52
C GLU A 167 -2.31 -19.51 -2.91
N THR A 168 -2.90 -18.62 -3.70
CA THR A 168 -3.94 -17.69 -3.27
C THR A 168 -5.15 -18.43 -2.69
N ARG A 169 -5.65 -19.45 -3.42
CA ARG A 169 -6.79 -20.28 -2.97
C ARG A 169 -6.47 -20.99 -1.65
N ALA A 170 -5.30 -21.62 -1.58
CA ALA A 170 -4.88 -22.32 -0.36
C ALA A 170 -4.76 -21.38 0.84
N LEU A 171 -4.24 -20.17 0.61
CA LEU A 171 -4.07 -19.15 1.63
C LEU A 171 -5.43 -18.65 2.15
N ILE A 172 -6.34 -18.29 1.26
CA ILE A 172 -7.70 -17.85 1.62
C ILE A 172 -8.44 -18.94 2.37
N CYS A 173 -8.40 -20.16 1.86
CA CYS A 173 -9.07 -21.31 2.50
C CYS A 173 -8.53 -21.52 3.93
N SER A 174 -7.23 -21.55 4.12
CA SER A 174 -6.61 -21.71 5.43
C SER A 174 -6.90 -20.55 6.38
N TRP A 175 -7.00 -19.33 5.87
CA TRP A 175 -7.30 -18.14 6.63
C TRP A 175 -8.77 -18.13 7.10
N GLN A 176 -9.72 -18.45 6.21
CA GLN A 176 -11.14 -18.51 6.54
C GLN A 176 -11.47 -19.65 7.51
N GLN A 177 -10.76 -20.78 7.45
CA GLN A 177 -10.95 -21.92 8.36
C GLN A 177 -10.65 -21.58 9.84
N LYS A 178 -9.92 -20.51 10.10
CA LYS A 178 -9.69 -20.04 11.49
C LYS A 178 -10.93 -19.43 12.13
N LEU A 179 -11.97 -19.17 11.37
CA LEU A 179 -13.24 -18.64 11.84
C LEU A 179 -14.22 -19.76 12.18
N ASN A 180 -15.01 -19.55 13.24
CA ASN A 180 -16.11 -20.45 13.60
C ASN A 180 -17.27 -20.40 12.59
N ALA A 181 -17.38 -19.32 11.80
CA ALA A 181 -18.37 -19.16 10.74
C ALA A 181 -17.72 -18.44 9.55
N PRO A 182 -17.93 -18.94 8.31
CA PRO A 182 -17.42 -18.27 7.13
C PRO A 182 -18.11 -16.90 6.97
N ARG A 183 -17.33 -15.88 6.62
CA ARG A 183 -17.81 -14.55 6.29
C ARG A 183 -17.78 -14.36 4.77
N PRO A 184 -18.65 -13.51 4.18
CA PRO A 184 -18.54 -13.19 2.77
C PRO A 184 -17.19 -12.53 2.49
N LEU A 185 -16.53 -12.93 1.39
CA LEU A 185 -15.25 -12.38 0.95
C LEU A 185 -15.49 -11.49 -0.25
N GLY A 186 -15.25 -10.20 -0.09
CA GLY A 186 -15.20 -9.25 -1.20
C GLY A 186 -13.81 -9.20 -1.81
N TRP A 187 -13.73 -8.91 -3.10
CA TRP A 187 -12.48 -8.77 -3.82
C TRP A 187 -12.29 -7.34 -4.30
N TRP A 188 -11.09 -6.80 -4.10
CA TRP A 188 -10.64 -5.58 -4.72
C TRP A 188 -9.38 -5.83 -5.54
N PHE A 189 -9.36 -5.32 -6.76
CA PHE A 189 -8.28 -5.51 -7.69
C PHE A 189 -7.62 -4.18 -8.05
N THR A 190 -6.28 -4.12 -7.92
CA THR A 190 -5.45 -3.01 -8.36
C THR A 190 -4.45 -3.56 -9.36
N LEU A 191 -4.80 -3.51 -10.64
CA LEU A 191 -4.06 -4.10 -11.73
C LEU A 191 -3.38 -2.99 -12.53
N GLU A 192 -2.09 -2.77 -12.30
CA GLU A 192 -1.31 -1.74 -13.00
C GLU A 192 -0.76 -2.22 -14.35
N ASP A 193 -0.75 -3.53 -14.57
CA ASP A 193 -0.33 -4.12 -15.82
C ASP A 193 -1.54 -4.64 -16.61
N PRO A 194 -1.95 -3.96 -17.69
CA PRO A 194 -3.07 -4.41 -18.52
C PRO A 194 -2.79 -5.71 -19.29
N THR A 195 -1.54 -6.20 -19.31
CA THR A 195 -1.17 -7.44 -20.00
C THR A 195 -1.46 -8.69 -19.19
N SER A 196 -1.82 -8.58 -17.93
CA SER A 196 -2.09 -9.71 -17.03
C SER A 196 -3.48 -10.35 -17.25
N ARG A 197 -3.79 -10.71 -18.51
CA ARG A 197 -5.04 -11.38 -18.89
C ARG A 197 -5.29 -12.67 -18.09
N ASP A 198 -4.22 -13.37 -17.72
CA ASP A 198 -4.33 -14.62 -16.99
C ASP A 198 -4.85 -14.39 -15.56
N TRP A 199 -4.48 -13.26 -14.94
CA TRP A 199 -5.01 -12.84 -13.64
C TRP A 199 -6.49 -12.46 -13.71
N LEU A 200 -6.98 -12.02 -14.87
CA LEU A 200 -8.39 -11.71 -15.07
C LEU A 200 -9.25 -12.97 -15.04
N GLN A 201 -8.71 -14.11 -15.50
CA GLN A 201 -9.42 -15.40 -15.38
C GLN A 201 -9.57 -15.83 -13.91
N LEU A 202 -8.57 -15.52 -13.07
CA LEU A 202 -8.70 -15.70 -11.62
C LEU A 202 -9.80 -14.82 -11.05
N VAL A 203 -9.81 -13.55 -11.44
CA VAL A 203 -10.82 -12.58 -11.00
C VAL A 203 -12.22 -13.09 -11.32
N ASP A 204 -12.46 -13.51 -12.56
CA ASP A 204 -13.77 -14.02 -12.98
C ASP A 204 -14.16 -15.32 -12.26
N ALA A 205 -13.19 -16.20 -12.00
CA ALA A 205 -13.45 -17.49 -11.37
C ALA A 205 -13.62 -17.41 -9.84
N GLU A 206 -12.88 -16.55 -9.16
CA GLU A 206 -12.84 -16.49 -7.70
C GLU A 206 -13.68 -15.37 -7.10
N ALA A 207 -13.73 -14.22 -7.76
CA ALA A 207 -14.47 -13.08 -7.25
C ALA A 207 -15.95 -13.07 -7.69
N GLY A 208 -16.23 -13.44 -8.94
CA GLY A 208 -17.59 -13.47 -9.46
C GLY A 208 -18.39 -12.21 -9.09
N GLU A 209 -19.58 -12.41 -8.52
CA GLU A 209 -20.47 -11.32 -8.06
C GLU A 209 -19.93 -10.58 -6.80
N GLN A 210 -18.89 -11.09 -6.15
CA GLN A 210 -18.29 -10.49 -4.95
C GLN A 210 -17.14 -9.54 -5.27
N SER A 211 -16.87 -9.28 -6.55
CA SER A 211 -15.92 -8.22 -6.94
C SER A 211 -16.49 -6.85 -6.60
N LEU A 212 -15.77 -6.09 -5.78
CA LEU A 212 -16.17 -4.76 -5.32
C LEU A 212 -15.74 -3.66 -6.29
N ASN A 213 -14.86 -3.98 -7.24
CA ASN A 213 -14.48 -3.10 -8.33
C ASN A 213 -14.34 -3.87 -9.64
N GLN A 214 -14.39 -3.13 -10.75
CA GLN A 214 -14.15 -3.71 -12.08
C GLN A 214 -12.65 -3.66 -12.39
N PRO A 215 -11.96 -4.79 -12.49
CA PRO A 215 -10.51 -4.80 -12.64
C PRO A 215 -10.00 -4.23 -13.97
N LEU A 216 -10.87 -4.11 -14.98
CA LEU A 216 -10.52 -3.63 -16.33
C LEU A 216 -11.12 -2.26 -16.69
N ALA A 217 -12.25 -1.92 -16.09
CA ALA A 217 -12.88 -0.64 -16.30
C ALA A 217 -12.60 0.23 -15.08
N TRP A 218 -11.47 0.89 -15.09
CA TRP A 218 -11.17 1.90 -14.12
C TRP A 218 -12.25 2.99 -14.22
N SER A 219 -13.16 3.01 -13.27
CA SER A 219 -14.10 4.11 -13.15
C SER A 219 -13.45 5.16 -12.27
N PRO A 220 -13.26 6.39 -12.75
CA PRO A 220 -12.77 7.45 -11.90
C PRO A 220 -13.73 7.61 -10.72
N ASP A 221 -13.20 7.48 -9.53
CA ASP A 221 -13.89 7.84 -8.31
C ASP A 221 -14.18 9.34 -8.30
N PRO A 222 -15.22 9.83 -7.62
CA PRO A 222 -15.52 11.26 -7.54
C PRO A 222 -14.33 12.15 -7.17
N TRP A 223 -13.29 11.59 -6.55
CA TRP A 223 -12.06 12.33 -6.22
C TRP A 223 -11.19 12.70 -7.42
N THR A 224 -11.39 12.08 -8.57
CA THR A 224 -10.51 12.23 -9.74
C THR A 224 -11.16 12.91 -10.92
N GLU A 225 -12.44 13.27 -10.83
CA GLU A 225 -13.10 14.04 -11.93
C GLU A 225 -12.37 15.34 -12.27
N SER A 226 -11.64 15.92 -11.30
CA SER A 226 -10.85 17.13 -11.50
C SER A 226 -9.42 16.92 -11.97
N ALA A 227 -8.86 15.71 -11.87
CA ALA A 227 -7.42 15.46 -12.05
C ALA A 227 -7.04 14.81 -13.40
N GLY A 228 -7.98 14.61 -14.33
CA GLY A 228 -7.69 13.89 -15.57
C GLY A 228 -7.40 12.41 -15.30
N ALA A 229 -8.38 11.71 -14.77
CA ALA A 229 -8.33 10.32 -14.30
C ALA A 229 -7.72 9.29 -15.26
N ASP A 230 -7.69 9.60 -16.55
CA ASP A 230 -7.14 8.74 -17.60
C ASP A 230 -5.62 8.54 -17.53
N VAL A 231 -4.92 9.29 -16.65
CA VAL A 231 -3.45 9.31 -16.57
C VAL A 231 -2.93 8.64 -15.30
N LEU A 232 -3.76 8.44 -14.27
CA LEU A 232 -3.32 7.90 -13.00
C LEU A 232 -3.36 6.37 -12.95
N SER A 233 -2.34 5.76 -12.37
CA SER A 233 -2.37 4.32 -12.10
C SER A 233 -3.42 4.00 -11.03
N PRO A 234 -3.99 2.77 -11.03
CA PRO A 234 -4.97 2.34 -10.02
C PRO A 234 -4.48 2.46 -8.57
N LEU A 235 -3.18 2.26 -8.34
CA LEU A 235 -2.59 2.44 -7.02
C LEU A 235 -2.49 3.92 -6.63
N ALA A 236 -2.04 4.77 -7.55
CA ALA A 236 -1.95 6.22 -7.33
C ALA A 236 -3.32 6.82 -6.99
N HIS A 237 -4.37 6.31 -7.60
CA HIS A 237 -5.73 6.71 -7.33
C HIS A 237 -6.17 6.43 -5.89
N LEU A 238 -5.90 5.22 -5.38
CA LEU A 238 -6.17 4.89 -3.98
C LEU A 238 -5.35 5.76 -3.02
N VAL A 239 -4.10 6.07 -3.39
CA VAL A 239 -3.24 6.96 -2.60
C VAL A 239 -3.80 8.38 -2.52
N LEU A 240 -4.30 8.91 -3.63
CA LEU A 240 -4.91 10.24 -3.68
C LEU A 240 -6.19 10.34 -2.84
N GLY A 241 -6.95 9.26 -2.75
CA GLY A 241 -8.14 9.19 -1.90
C GLY A 241 -7.86 9.59 -0.45
N GLN A 242 -6.70 9.23 0.09
CA GLN A 242 -6.30 9.63 1.42
C GLN A 242 -5.96 11.12 1.54
N LEU A 243 -5.36 11.72 0.51
CA LEU A 243 -5.01 13.15 0.55
C LEU A 243 -6.25 14.04 0.66
N HIS A 244 -7.35 13.61 0.07
CA HIS A 244 -8.60 14.35 0.07
C HIS A 244 -9.26 14.44 1.45
N GLU A 245 -9.04 13.46 2.34
CA GLU A 245 -9.53 13.52 3.72
C GLU A 245 -8.78 14.52 4.58
N GLU A 246 -7.48 14.71 4.35
CA GLU A 246 -6.67 15.64 5.15
C GLU A 246 -7.03 17.11 4.90
N GLU A 247 -7.64 17.40 3.74
CA GLU A 247 -8.13 18.75 3.42
C GLU A 247 -9.51 19.06 4.05
N CYS A 248 -10.21 18.04 4.55
CA CYS A 248 -11.54 18.17 5.17
C CYS A 248 -11.50 18.36 6.69
N TRP A 249 -10.33 18.44 7.31
CA TRP A 249 -10.11 18.72 8.74
C TRP A 249 -9.38 20.04 8.92
#